data_990a2e8483dce270a64b643c9f85b1ea
#
_entry.id   990a2e8483dce270a64b643c9f85b1ea
#
_cell.length_a   1.000
_cell.length_b   1.000
_cell.length_c   1.000
_cell.angle_alpha   90.00
_cell.angle_beta   90.00
_cell.angle_gamma   90.00
#
_symmetry.space_group_name_H-M   'P 1'
#
loop_
_entity.id
_entity.type
_entity.pdbx_description
1 polymer ?
#
loop_
_entity_poly.entity_id
_entity_poly.type
_entity_poly.pdbx_seq_one_letter_code
_entity_poly.pdbx_strand_id
1 'polypeptide(L)'
;VLKCGRIWTNFLCILLFFMGPLEQAKSALIRQFDALATTDQQASIVHLQTKVESDVDLLAWMKGQPVYPQFYLRFRDEAKTVAAVGKVRSFSDVNLAQQFIQEHDFPLVGGLQFQGESQFILPQVLIEQQNGETVVSVFVETNELDSAKTILNSFEKITALLPLNQLTIESVEPKANQGTWCDWVNQALTQIRQGELTKLVLANETVFHIQGELNGKDFLAASQAKNSGCYHFLWADNGHNCFVGST
;
A
#
# COMPACT_ATOMS: atom_id res chain seq x y z
N VAL A 1 39.68 -33.96 -21.05
CA VAL A 1 39.12 -33.35 -19.83
C VAL A 1 38.26 -32.18 -20.26
N LEU A 2 36.95 -32.42 -20.41
CA LEU A 2 35.96 -31.42 -20.79
C LEU A 2 35.59 -30.54 -19.55
N LYS A 3 35.79 -29.21 -19.69
CA LYS A 3 35.44 -28.23 -18.67
C LYS A 3 33.91 -28.11 -18.58
N CYS A 4 33.31 -28.73 -17.57
CA CYS A 4 31.86 -28.73 -17.29
C CYS A 4 31.41 -27.51 -16.43
N GLY A 5 32.17 -26.40 -16.40
CA GLY A 5 31.90 -25.27 -15.51
C GLY A 5 31.19 -24.05 -16.14
N ARG A 6 31.09 -23.97 -17.47
CA ARG A 6 30.52 -22.77 -18.14
C ARG A 6 29.06 -22.88 -18.61
N ILE A 7 28.49 -24.07 -18.63
CA ILE A 7 27.13 -24.27 -19.14
C ILE A 7 26.11 -23.94 -18.08
N TRP A 8 26.38 -24.16 -16.80
CA TRP A 8 25.46 -23.91 -15.70
C TRP A 8 25.22 -22.41 -15.40
N THR A 9 26.26 -21.59 -15.53
CA THR A 9 26.15 -20.13 -15.33
C THR A 9 25.29 -19.45 -16.40
N ASN A 10 25.38 -19.92 -17.65
CA ASN A 10 24.55 -19.38 -18.75
C ASN A 10 23.08 -19.85 -18.66
N PHE A 11 22.82 -21.05 -18.15
CA PHE A 11 21.45 -21.55 -17.98
C PHE A 11 20.71 -20.82 -16.83
N LEU A 12 21.41 -20.49 -15.75
CA LEU A 12 20.85 -19.70 -14.65
C LEU A 12 20.55 -18.26 -15.08
N CYS A 13 21.42 -17.63 -15.87
CA CYS A 13 21.18 -16.31 -16.45
C CYS A 13 20.00 -16.29 -17.44
N ILE A 14 19.84 -17.33 -18.26
CA ILE A 14 18.74 -17.44 -19.22
C ILE A 14 17.40 -17.66 -18.51
N LEU A 15 17.34 -18.46 -17.45
CA LEU A 15 16.13 -18.66 -16.64
C LEU A 15 15.69 -17.36 -15.93
N LEU A 16 16.62 -16.55 -15.42
CA LEU A 16 16.32 -15.26 -14.81
C LEU A 16 15.72 -14.24 -15.81
N PHE A 17 16.02 -14.35 -17.10
CA PHE A 17 15.51 -13.46 -18.14
C PHE A 17 14.02 -13.72 -18.48
N PHE A 18 13.47 -14.90 -18.11
CA PHE A 18 12.06 -15.26 -18.32
C PHE A 18 11.19 -15.12 -17.05
N MET A 19 11.80 -14.82 -15.89
CA MET A 19 11.04 -14.61 -14.65
C MET A 19 10.53 -13.18 -14.58
N GLY A 20 9.26 -13.04 -14.19
CA GLY A 20 8.68 -11.72 -13.89
C GLY A 20 9.42 -11.01 -12.74
N PRO A 21 9.31 -9.67 -12.65
CA PRO A 21 10.04 -8.88 -11.64
C PRO A 21 9.74 -9.34 -10.20
N LEU A 22 8.50 -9.68 -9.90
CA LEU A 22 8.13 -10.18 -8.56
C LEU A 22 8.66 -11.59 -8.28
N GLU A 23 8.77 -12.46 -9.28
CA GLU A 23 9.40 -13.78 -9.12
C GLU A 23 10.91 -13.66 -8.87
N GLN A 24 11.57 -12.71 -9.55
CA GLN A 24 12.97 -12.39 -9.30
C GLN A 24 13.18 -11.91 -7.86
N ALA A 25 12.34 -10.95 -7.41
CA ALA A 25 12.37 -10.44 -6.05
C ALA A 25 12.13 -11.56 -5.01
N LYS A 26 11.10 -12.39 -5.21
CA LYS A 26 10.80 -13.55 -4.36
C LYS A 26 11.99 -14.48 -4.25
N SER A 27 12.59 -14.86 -5.37
CA SER A 27 13.75 -15.76 -5.41
C SER A 27 14.96 -15.19 -4.68
N ALA A 28 15.19 -13.87 -4.77
CA ALA A 28 16.26 -13.19 -4.06
C ALA A 28 16.00 -13.17 -2.54
N LEU A 29 14.78 -12.86 -2.12
CA LEU A 29 14.37 -12.83 -0.71
C LEU A 29 14.44 -14.23 -0.07
N ILE A 30 13.99 -15.29 -0.75
CA ILE A 30 14.08 -16.67 -0.25
C ILE A 30 15.55 -17.05 0.02
N ARG A 31 16.46 -16.72 -0.89
CA ARG A 31 17.90 -16.97 -0.66
C ARG A 31 18.45 -16.23 0.56
N GLN A 32 17.99 -14.99 0.81
CA GLN A 32 18.37 -14.23 1.99
C GLN A 32 17.81 -14.90 3.26
N PHE A 33 16.56 -15.34 3.27
CA PHE A 33 15.96 -16.09 4.40
C PHE A 33 16.71 -17.37 4.70
N ASP A 34 17.12 -18.13 3.68
CA ASP A 34 17.84 -19.38 3.87
C ASP A 34 19.26 -19.14 4.45
N ALA A 35 19.88 -18.02 4.11
CA ALA A 35 21.16 -17.62 4.69
C ALA A 35 21.02 -17.21 6.17
N LEU A 36 19.90 -16.62 6.58
CA LEU A 36 19.64 -16.23 7.98
C LEU A 36 19.50 -17.45 8.90
N ALA A 37 18.89 -18.54 8.44
CA ALA A 37 18.66 -19.74 9.25
C ALA A 37 19.97 -20.37 9.76
N THR A 38 21.12 -19.97 9.22
CA THR A 38 22.45 -20.46 9.59
C THR A 38 23.23 -19.51 10.51
N THR A 39 22.66 -18.35 10.86
CA THR A 39 23.36 -17.30 11.61
C THR A 39 22.68 -17.04 12.95
N ASP A 40 23.46 -16.93 14.03
CA ASP A 40 22.96 -16.56 15.36
C ASP A 40 22.48 -15.09 15.34
N GLN A 41 21.16 -14.87 15.54
CA GLN A 41 20.56 -13.57 15.33
C GLN A 41 20.39 -12.83 16.68
N GLN A 42 21.02 -11.67 16.80
CA GLN A 42 20.88 -10.79 17.97
C GLN A 42 19.74 -9.75 17.80
N ALA A 43 19.33 -9.46 16.55
CA ALA A 43 18.27 -8.47 16.29
C ALA A 43 16.88 -9.03 16.56
N SER A 44 15.99 -8.22 17.15
CA SER A 44 14.58 -8.61 17.34
C SER A 44 13.79 -8.62 16.05
N ILE A 45 14.14 -7.74 15.08
CA ILE A 45 13.52 -7.63 13.77
C ILE A 45 14.60 -7.82 12.70
N VAL A 46 14.29 -8.67 11.75
CA VAL A 46 15.10 -8.87 10.53
C VAL A 46 14.51 -8.04 9.40
N HIS A 47 15.37 -7.36 8.65
CA HIS A 47 15.02 -6.63 7.43
C HIS A 47 15.75 -7.26 6.25
N LEU A 48 14.99 -7.77 5.29
CA LEU A 48 15.49 -8.26 4.00
C LEU A 48 15.04 -7.33 2.90
N GLN A 49 15.91 -7.06 1.94
CA GLN A 49 15.62 -6.15 0.85
C GLN A 49 16.18 -6.65 -0.48
N THR A 50 15.46 -6.40 -1.55
CA THR A 50 15.93 -6.64 -2.91
C THR A 50 15.40 -5.55 -3.85
N LYS A 51 16.08 -5.40 -5.00
CA LYS A 51 15.70 -4.44 -6.04
C LYS A 51 15.47 -5.16 -7.35
N VAL A 52 14.52 -4.66 -8.12
CA VAL A 52 14.26 -5.06 -9.50
C VAL A 52 14.09 -3.82 -10.37
N GLU A 53 14.70 -3.82 -11.55
CA GLU A 53 14.62 -2.72 -12.52
C GLU A 53 13.37 -2.92 -13.41
N SER A 54 12.21 -2.74 -12.84
CA SER A 54 10.92 -2.84 -13.54
C SER A 54 9.81 -2.27 -12.69
N ASP A 55 8.85 -1.64 -13.34
CA ASP A 55 7.61 -1.24 -12.69
C ASP A 55 6.65 -2.42 -12.55
N VAL A 56 5.93 -2.45 -11.44
CA VAL A 56 4.89 -3.43 -11.12
C VAL A 56 3.57 -2.67 -10.89
N ASP A 57 2.46 -3.18 -11.40
CA ASP A 57 1.14 -2.66 -11.00
C ASP A 57 0.86 -3.03 -9.54
N LEU A 58 1.17 -2.09 -8.64
CA LEU A 58 1.07 -2.32 -7.19
C LEU A 58 -0.38 -2.46 -6.70
N LEU A 59 -1.38 -1.88 -7.37
CA LEU A 59 -2.78 -2.12 -7.02
C LEU A 59 -3.24 -3.53 -7.43
N ALA A 60 -2.85 -3.98 -8.61
CA ALA A 60 -3.11 -5.34 -9.08
C ALA A 60 -2.38 -6.39 -8.22
N TRP A 61 -1.15 -6.07 -7.80
CA TRP A 61 -0.40 -6.88 -6.85
C TRP A 61 -1.11 -6.96 -5.50
N MET A 62 -1.47 -5.83 -4.89
CA MET A 62 -2.18 -5.80 -3.60
C MET A 62 -3.51 -6.55 -3.65
N LYS A 63 -4.24 -6.47 -4.77
CA LYS A 63 -5.49 -7.20 -4.98
C LYS A 63 -5.27 -8.73 -4.95
N GLY A 64 -4.10 -9.19 -5.36
CA GLY A 64 -3.69 -10.59 -5.32
C GLY A 64 -3.27 -11.08 -3.93
N GLN A 65 -3.01 -10.18 -2.96
CA GLN A 65 -2.50 -10.56 -1.64
C GLN A 65 -3.62 -10.83 -0.63
N PRO A 66 -3.60 -11.97 0.09
CA PRO A 66 -4.59 -12.30 1.11
C PRO A 66 -4.30 -11.65 2.48
N VAL A 67 -3.17 -10.97 2.63
CA VAL A 67 -2.63 -10.48 3.91
C VAL A 67 -3.07 -9.04 4.15
N TYR A 68 -3.50 -8.75 5.37
CA TYR A 68 -3.95 -7.43 5.84
C TYR A 68 -3.23 -7.00 7.13
N PRO A 69 -3.22 -5.70 7.50
CA PRO A 69 -3.77 -4.57 6.73
C PRO A 69 -3.02 -4.33 5.42
N GLN A 70 -3.63 -3.57 4.52
CA GLN A 70 -3.02 -3.17 3.26
C GLN A 70 -3.00 -1.65 3.15
N PHE A 71 -1.87 -1.10 2.71
CA PHE A 71 -1.66 0.33 2.54
C PHE A 71 -1.12 0.61 1.14
N TYR A 72 -1.63 1.68 0.52
CA TYR A 72 -1.14 2.20 -0.75
C TYR A 72 -1.06 3.73 -0.70
N LEU A 73 -0.01 4.28 -1.26
CA LEU A 73 0.14 5.72 -1.47
C LEU A 73 0.89 5.98 -2.77
N ARG A 74 0.27 6.72 -3.71
CA ARG A 74 0.91 7.28 -4.89
C ARG A 74 1.00 8.79 -4.72
N PHE A 75 2.19 9.34 -4.88
CA PHE A 75 2.43 10.76 -4.76
C PHE A 75 1.89 11.50 -5.98
N ARG A 76 1.46 12.77 -5.78
CA ARG A 76 0.79 13.55 -6.84
C ARG A 76 1.68 13.86 -8.05
N ASP A 77 2.99 13.94 -7.84
CA ASP A 77 3.99 14.11 -8.91
C ASP A 77 4.33 12.79 -9.62
N GLU A 78 3.67 11.71 -9.20
CA GLU A 78 3.86 10.35 -9.69
C GLU A 78 5.29 9.80 -9.55
N ALA A 79 6.19 10.56 -8.87
CA ALA A 79 7.59 10.20 -8.74
C ALA A 79 7.78 8.97 -7.84
N LYS A 80 6.86 8.75 -6.89
CA LYS A 80 6.94 7.63 -5.94
C LYS A 80 5.58 6.98 -5.72
N THR A 81 5.58 5.66 -5.66
CA THR A 81 4.44 4.83 -5.25
C THR A 81 4.87 3.85 -4.18
N VAL A 82 4.06 3.70 -3.14
CA VAL A 82 4.30 2.81 -2.01
C VAL A 82 3.12 1.88 -1.84
N ALA A 83 3.38 0.58 -1.67
CA ALA A 83 2.39 -0.42 -1.31
C ALA A 83 2.91 -1.30 -0.16
N ALA A 84 2.07 -1.59 0.81
CA ALA A 84 2.43 -2.41 1.95
C ALA A 84 1.33 -3.40 2.32
N VAL A 85 1.72 -4.59 2.78
CA VAL A 85 0.78 -5.61 3.25
C VAL A 85 1.28 -6.25 4.54
N GLY A 86 0.32 -6.64 5.38
CA GLY A 86 0.57 -7.25 6.68
C GLY A 86 1.15 -6.27 7.71
N LYS A 87 1.35 -6.73 8.92
CA LYS A 87 1.98 -5.95 10.00
C LYS A 87 2.89 -6.82 10.86
N VAL A 88 4.06 -6.30 11.18
CA VAL A 88 4.98 -6.83 12.19
C VAL A 88 4.69 -6.14 13.53
N ARG A 89 4.61 -4.82 13.52
CA ARG A 89 4.31 -4.00 14.72
C ARG A 89 3.27 -2.94 14.38
N SER A 90 2.56 -2.47 15.41
CA SER A 90 1.59 -1.39 15.30
C SER A 90 1.75 -0.37 16.42
N PHE A 91 1.49 0.90 16.10
CA PHE A 91 1.62 2.03 17.02
C PHE A 91 0.36 2.88 16.92
N SER A 92 -0.30 3.10 18.06
CA SER A 92 -1.44 4.02 18.21
C SER A 92 -1.04 5.38 18.81
N ASP A 93 0.24 5.55 19.14
CA ASP A 93 0.83 6.78 19.67
C ASP A 93 1.93 7.26 18.73
N VAL A 94 1.85 8.54 18.31
CA VAL A 94 2.80 9.17 17.37
C VAL A 94 4.21 9.22 17.94
N ASN A 95 4.35 9.44 19.26
CA ASN A 95 5.68 9.54 19.90
C ASN A 95 6.36 8.18 19.92
N LEU A 96 5.60 7.11 20.21
CA LEU A 96 6.12 5.74 20.15
C LEU A 96 6.50 5.34 18.74
N ALA A 97 5.71 5.73 17.73
CA ALA A 97 6.03 5.51 16.33
C ALA A 97 7.32 6.26 15.94
N GLN A 98 7.46 7.52 16.36
CA GLN A 98 8.65 8.33 16.09
C GLN A 98 9.89 7.76 16.78
N GLN A 99 9.78 7.35 18.04
CA GLN A 99 10.87 6.70 18.77
C GLN A 99 11.33 5.44 18.04
N PHE A 100 10.40 4.59 17.62
CA PHE A 100 10.72 3.36 16.89
C PHE A 100 11.48 3.63 15.58
N ILE A 101 11.07 4.65 14.80
CA ILE A 101 11.79 5.05 13.57
C ILE A 101 13.21 5.51 13.92
N GLN A 102 13.39 6.30 14.98
CA GLN A 102 14.70 6.79 15.40
C GLN A 102 15.66 5.68 15.88
N GLU A 103 15.11 4.65 16.51
CA GLU A 103 15.89 3.53 17.06
C GLU A 103 16.28 2.50 16.00
N HIS A 104 15.42 2.29 14.99
CA HIS A 104 15.58 1.19 14.04
C HIS A 104 15.83 1.63 12.59
N ASP A 105 15.56 2.89 12.24
CA ASP A 105 15.59 3.42 10.87
C ASP A 105 14.67 2.62 9.91
N PHE A 106 13.55 2.08 10.43
CA PHE A 106 12.58 1.34 9.64
C PHE A 106 11.38 2.23 9.26
N PRO A 107 10.88 2.13 8.02
CA PRO A 107 9.74 2.91 7.58
C PRO A 107 8.45 2.40 8.22
N LEU A 108 7.60 3.32 8.67
CA LEU A 108 6.25 3.03 9.07
C LEU A 108 5.27 3.55 8.03
N VAL A 109 4.17 2.84 7.83
CA VAL A 109 3.04 3.29 7.01
C VAL A 109 1.81 3.47 7.90
N GLY A 110 0.95 4.44 7.55
CA GLY A 110 -0.23 4.74 8.34
C GLY A 110 -0.65 6.19 8.25
N GLY A 111 -1.37 6.65 9.28
CA GLY A 111 -1.88 8.01 9.31
C GLY A 111 -2.48 8.43 10.64
N LEU A 112 -2.96 9.67 10.64
CA LEU A 112 -3.69 10.29 11.74
C LEU A 112 -5.14 10.45 11.32
N GLN A 113 -6.06 10.04 12.20
CA GLN A 113 -7.48 10.36 12.04
C GLN A 113 -7.73 11.83 12.44
N PHE A 114 -8.81 12.39 11.93
CA PHE A 114 -9.16 13.79 12.20
C PHE A 114 -9.36 14.07 13.71
N GLN A 115 -9.85 13.11 14.46
CA GLN A 115 -9.99 13.19 15.93
C GLN A 115 -8.69 13.04 16.72
N GLY A 116 -7.56 12.82 16.03
CA GLY A 116 -6.24 12.72 16.66
C GLY A 116 -5.78 11.29 16.98
N GLU A 117 -6.59 10.28 16.72
CA GLU A 117 -6.16 8.90 16.82
C GLU A 117 -5.13 8.60 15.72
N SER A 118 -4.11 7.82 16.05
CA SER A 118 -3.08 7.42 15.11
C SER A 118 -3.05 5.92 14.91
N GLN A 119 -2.72 5.53 13.69
CA GLN A 119 -2.48 4.14 13.35
C GLN A 119 -1.28 4.06 12.41
N PHE A 120 -0.16 3.59 12.93
CA PHE A 120 1.05 3.33 12.16
C PHE A 120 1.45 1.87 12.30
N ILE A 121 1.98 1.29 11.25
CA ILE A 121 2.48 -0.08 11.27
C ILE A 121 3.85 -0.18 10.63
N LEU A 122 4.69 -1.08 11.17
CA LEU A 122 5.78 -1.67 10.43
C LEU A 122 5.18 -2.80 9.59
N PRO A 123 5.14 -2.71 8.25
CA PRO A 123 4.53 -3.73 7.42
C PRO A 123 5.38 -5.00 7.37
N GLN A 124 4.78 -6.13 7.03
CA GLN A 124 5.52 -7.36 6.73
C GLN A 124 6.23 -7.26 5.37
N VAL A 125 5.52 -6.71 4.38
CA VAL A 125 6.08 -6.44 3.05
C VAL A 125 5.83 -4.99 2.70
N LEU A 126 6.87 -4.28 2.26
CA LEU A 126 6.82 -2.93 1.72
C LEU A 126 7.41 -2.95 0.32
N ILE A 127 6.68 -2.42 -0.65
CA ILE A 127 7.18 -2.18 -2.00
C ILE A 127 7.17 -0.69 -2.29
N GLU A 128 8.31 -0.18 -2.71
CA GLU A 128 8.47 1.20 -3.13
C GLU A 128 8.90 1.23 -4.59
N GLN A 129 8.21 2.03 -5.38
CA GLN A 129 8.56 2.27 -6.78
C GLN A 129 8.93 3.72 -7.00
N GLN A 130 10.05 3.94 -7.65
CA GLN A 130 10.51 5.27 -8.02
C GLN A 130 11.45 5.19 -9.23
N ASN A 131 11.20 6.01 -10.27
CA ASN A 131 12.07 6.14 -11.44
C ASN A 131 12.37 4.82 -12.18
N GLY A 132 11.39 3.91 -12.26
CA GLY A 132 11.55 2.59 -12.91
C GLY A 132 12.25 1.53 -12.08
N GLU A 133 12.61 1.84 -10.83
CA GLU A 133 13.16 0.91 -9.86
C GLU A 133 12.07 0.49 -8.87
N THR A 134 11.96 -0.79 -8.60
CA THR A 134 11.10 -1.36 -7.56
C THR A 134 11.96 -1.96 -6.46
N VAL A 135 11.81 -1.44 -5.25
CA VAL A 135 12.47 -1.94 -4.03
C VAL A 135 11.46 -2.72 -3.22
N VAL A 136 11.79 -3.95 -2.88
CA VAL A 136 10.97 -4.82 -2.03
C VAL A 136 11.68 -5.05 -0.71
N SER A 137 11.04 -4.66 0.38
CA SER A 137 11.50 -4.88 1.75
C SER A 137 10.56 -5.85 2.47
N VAL A 138 11.13 -6.78 3.23
CA VAL A 138 10.41 -7.70 4.11
C VAL A 138 10.93 -7.52 5.52
N PHE A 139 10.01 -7.30 6.46
CA PHE A 139 10.30 -7.18 7.89
C PHE A 139 9.68 -8.36 8.63
N VAL A 140 10.38 -8.91 9.60
CA VAL A 140 9.93 -10.06 10.36
C VAL A 140 10.55 -10.09 11.75
N GLU A 141 9.77 -10.48 12.78
CA GLU A 141 10.33 -10.80 14.09
C GLU A 141 11.20 -12.07 13.98
N THR A 142 12.33 -12.08 14.66
CA THR A 142 13.30 -13.19 14.60
C THR A 142 12.68 -14.55 14.98
N ASN A 143 11.70 -14.53 15.88
CA ASN A 143 10.96 -15.74 16.29
C ASN A 143 9.83 -16.15 15.33
N GLU A 144 9.59 -15.39 14.24
CA GLU A 144 8.50 -15.62 13.27
C GLU A 144 9.00 -15.86 11.84
N LEU A 145 10.28 -16.23 11.66
CA LEU A 145 10.91 -16.39 10.34
C LEU A 145 10.18 -17.39 9.42
N ASP A 146 9.63 -18.47 9.99
CA ASP A 146 8.89 -19.48 9.20
C ASP A 146 7.54 -18.95 8.70
N SER A 147 6.86 -18.10 9.51
CA SER A 147 5.60 -17.48 9.09
C SER A 147 5.83 -16.45 7.98
N ALA A 148 6.96 -15.73 8.04
CA ALA A 148 7.34 -14.76 7.01
C ALA A 148 7.60 -15.41 5.65
N LYS A 149 8.20 -16.62 5.61
CA LYS A 149 8.35 -17.38 4.36
C LYS A 149 6.99 -17.69 3.72
N THR A 150 5.94 -17.88 4.52
CA THR A 150 4.60 -18.17 4.02
C THR A 150 4.02 -17.00 3.21
N ILE A 151 4.36 -15.74 3.58
CA ILE A 151 3.92 -14.54 2.84
C ILE A 151 4.49 -14.55 1.42
N LEU A 152 5.70 -15.05 1.25
CA LEU A 152 6.33 -15.14 -0.08
C LEU A 152 5.66 -16.17 -1.00
N ASN A 153 4.81 -17.09 -0.48
CA ASN A 153 4.11 -18.07 -1.31
C ASN A 153 3.09 -17.45 -2.26
N SER A 154 2.52 -16.29 -1.93
CA SER A 154 1.60 -15.55 -2.79
C SER A 154 2.19 -14.25 -3.34
N PHE A 155 3.47 -13.99 -3.05
CA PHE A 155 4.10 -12.69 -3.32
C PHE A 155 4.05 -12.30 -4.81
N GLU A 156 4.27 -13.23 -5.72
CA GLU A 156 4.23 -12.98 -7.17
C GLU A 156 2.80 -12.89 -7.75
N LYS A 157 1.77 -13.17 -6.94
CA LYS A 157 0.39 -13.18 -7.41
C LYS A 157 -0.11 -11.78 -7.71
N ILE A 158 -0.49 -11.58 -8.97
CA ILE A 158 -1.15 -10.37 -9.46
C ILE A 158 -2.59 -10.73 -9.83
N THR A 159 -3.56 -9.90 -9.40
CA THR A 159 -4.97 -10.06 -9.77
C THR A 159 -5.40 -8.84 -10.57
N ALA A 160 -5.90 -9.05 -11.78
CA ALA A 160 -6.31 -7.97 -12.68
C ALA A 160 -7.32 -7.02 -12.01
N LEU A 161 -7.11 -5.72 -12.23
CA LEU A 161 -8.05 -4.68 -11.82
C LEU A 161 -9.27 -4.72 -12.76
N LEU A 162 -10.46 -4.59 -12.17
CA LEU A 162 -11.72 -4.65 -12.91
C LEU A 162 -12.31 -3.25 -13.09
N PRO A 163 -12.94 -2.98 -14.22
CA PRO A 163 -13.66 -1.73 -14.44
C PRO A 163 -14.94 -1.68 -13.59
N LEU A 164 -15.33 -0.48 -13.14
CA LEU A 164 -16.50 -0.26 -12.28
C LEU A 164 -17.86 -0.35 -13.04
N ASN A 165 -17.85 -0.54 -14.35
CA ASN A 165 -19.07 -0.60 -15.18
C ASN A 165 -19.97 -1.82 -14.91
N GLN A 166 -19.53 -2.75 -14.07
CA GLN A 166 -20.29 -3.92 -13.65
C GLN A 166 -21.14 -3.65 -12.39
N LEU A 167 -20.95 -2.48 -11.74
CA LEU A 167 -21.70 -2.12 -10.55
C LEU A 167 -22.99 -1.40 -10.94
N THR A 168 -24.09 -1.73 -10.27
CA THR A 168 -25.35 -1.02 -10.39
C THR A 168 -25.60 -0.20 -9.12
N ILE A 169 -25.86 1.11 -9.28
CA ILE A 169 -26.23 1.96 -8.16
C ILE A 169 -27.75 1.80 -7.95
N GLU A 170 -28.13 1.30 -6.78
CA GLU A 170 -29.54 1.11 -6.40
C GLU A 170 -30.15 2.38 -5.79
N SER A 171 -29.40 3.06 -4.91
CA SER A 171 -29.81 4.34 -4.32
C SER A 171 -28.62 5.24 -4.01
N VAL A 172 -28.90 6.53 -3.89
CA VAL A 172 -27.95 7.59 -3.55
C VAL A 172 -28.57 8.46 -2.47
N GLU A 173 -27.91 8.53 -1.31
CA GLU A 173 -28.44 9.23 -0.13
C GLU A 173 -27.41 10.29 0.33
N PRO A 174 -27.51 11.54 -0.19
CA PRO A 174 -26.69 12.64 0.31
C PRO A 174 -27.21 13.12 1.68
N LYS A 175 -26.33 13.36 2.65
CA LYS A 175 -26.70 13.96 3.95
C LYS A 175 -27.19 15.40 3.82
N ALA A 176 -26.57 16.18 2.92
CA ALA A 176 -27.06 17.50 2.55
C ALA A 176 -27.54 17.49 1.10
N ASN A 177 -28.80 17.84 0.87
CA ASN A 177 -29.30 18.13 -0.46
C ASN A 177 -28.74 19.48 -0.97
N GLN A 178 -29.08 19.84 -2.22
CA GLN A 178 -28.58 21.07 -2.84
C GLN A 178 -28.96 22.33 -2.04
N GLY A 179 -30.18 22.43 -1.53
CA GLY A 179 -30.63 23.58 -0.73
C GLY A 179 -29.83 23.72 0.55
N THR A 180 -29.73 22.65 1.33
CA THR A 180 -28.96 22.61 2.57
C THR A 180 -27.47 22.95 2.31
N TRP A 181 -26.89 22.43 1.22
CA TRP A 181 -25.53 22.76 0.84
C TRP A 181 -25.33 24.25 0.53
N CYS A 182 -26.25 24.85 -0.24
CA CYS A 182 -26.23 26.29 -0.53
C CYS A 182 -26.35 27.14 0.75
N ASP A 183 -27.20 26.72 1.70
CA ASP A 183 -27.31 27.42 2.97
C ASP A 183 -26.02 27.38 3.78
N TRP A 184 -25.34 26.24 3.86
CA TRP A 184 -24.03 26.13 4.53
C TRP A 184 -22.98 27.02 3.87
N VAL A 185 -22.92 27.06 2.54
CA VAL A 185 -22.01 27.94 1.79
C VAL A 185 -22.30 29.41 2.12
N ASN A 186 -23.58 29.83 2.13
CA ASN A 186 -23.96 31.21 2.44
C ASN A 186 -23.63 31.59 3.88
N GLN A 187 -23.82 30.70 4.85
CA GLN A 187 -23.42 30.91 6.24
C GLN A 187 -21.90 31.08 6.35
N ALA A 188 -21.14 30.19 5.73
CA ALA A 188 -19.67 30.26 5.72
C ALA A 188 -19.18 31.59 5.10
N LEU A 189 -19.74 32.00 3.97
CA LEU A 189 -19.41 33.28 3.32
C LEU A 189 -19.74 34.50 4.21
N THR A 190 -20.83 34.43 4.98
CA THR A 190 -21.22 35.47 5.94
C THR A 190 -20.17 35.64 7.03
N GLN A 191 -19.74 34.53 7.65
CA GLN A 191 -18.70 34.54 8.70
C GLN A 191 -17.35 35.02 8.16
N ILE A 192 -16.99 34.64 6.93
CA ILE A 192 -15.76 35.14 6.28
C ILE A 192 -15.84 36.66 6.05
N ARG A 193 -16.99 37.17 5.58
CA ARG A 193 -17.18 38.62 5.36
C ARG A 193 -17.17 39.44 6.66
N GLN A 194 -17.62 38.84 7.76
CA GLN A 194 -17.57 39.44 9.10
C GLN A 194 -16.18 39.38 9.74
N GLY A 195 -15.23 38.68 9.12
CA GLY A 195 -13.86 38.53 9.63
C GLY A 195 -13.73 37.48 10.75
N GLU A 196 -14.78 36.70 11.02
CA GLU A 196 -14.75 35.63 12.00
C GLU A 196 -13.94 34.41 11.53
N LEU A 197 -13.92 34.18 10.21
CA LEU A 197 -13.15 33.14 9.55
C LEU A 197 -12.38 33.70 8.36
N THR A 198 -11.20 33.18 8.10
CA THR A 198 -10.43 33.48 6.89
C THR A 198 -10.69 32.45 5.78
N LYS A 199 -10.97 31.22 6.16
CA LYS A 199 -11.21 30.09 5.25
C LYS A 199 -12.07 29.04 5.95
N LEU A 200 -12.95 28.41 5.20
CA LEU A 200 -13.69 27.21 5.61
C LEU A 200 -13.72 26.20 4.47
N VAL A 201 -13.52 24.93 4.78
CA VAL A 201 -13.69 23.82 3.84
C VAL A 201 -14.95 23.05 4.28
N LEU A 202 -15.94 23.00 3.40
CA LEU A 202 -17.17 22.25 3.62
C LEU A 202 -17.01 20.84 3.06
N ALA A 203 -17.63 19.87 3.72
CA ALA A 203 -17.73 18.49 3.24
C ALA A 203 -19.18 18.00 3.31
N ASN A 204 -19.54 17.15 2.38
CA ASN A 204 -20.83 16.44 2.38
C ASN A 204 -20.57 14.93 2.27
N GLU A 205 -21.34 14.14 2.98
CA GLU A 205 -21.34 12.69 2.88
C GLU A 205 -22.49 12.25 1.97
N THR A 206 -22.19 11.32 1.08
CA THR A 206 -23.19 10.66 0.23
C THR A 206 -23.00 9.16 0.34
N VAL A 207 -24.06 8.46 0.72
CA VAL A 207 -24.09 7.00 0.78
C VAL A 207 -24.60 6.48 -0.57
N PHE A 208 -23.87 5.54 -1.15
CA PHE A 208 -24.26 4.80 -2.35
C PHE A 208 -24.56 3.36 -1.96
N HIS A 209 -25.77 2.91 -2.25
CA HIS A 209 -26.13 1.49 -2.18
C HIS A 209 -25.91 0.91 -3.56
N ILE A 210 -25.11 -0.15 -3.63
CA ILE A 210 -24.70 -0.77 -4.88
C ILE A 210 -25.05 -2.25 -4.88
N GLN A 211 -25.46 -2.76 -6.04
CA GLN A 211 -25.55 -4.18 -6.30
C GLN A 211 -24.23 -4.65 -6.92
N GLY A 212 -23.67 -5.72 -6.36
CA GLY A 212 -22.36 -6.26 -6.73
C GLY A 212 -21.31 -6.02 -5.65
N GLU A 213 -20.09 -6.48 -5.93
CA GLU A 213 -18.95 -6.34 -5.01
C GLU A 213 -18.00 -5.23 -5.51
N LEU A 214 -17.79 -4.23 -4.66
CA LEU A 214 -16.84 -3.15 -4.92
C LEU A 214 -15.51 -3.45 -4.24
N ASN A 215 -14.47 -3.71 -5.03
CA ASN A 215 -13.12 -3.82 -4.51
C ASN A 215 -12.44 -2.44 -4.45
N GLY A 216 -11.90 -2.06 -3.29
CA GLY A 216 -11.26 -0.75 -3.09
C GLY A 216 -10.07 -0.49 -4.03
N LYS A 217 -9.34 -1.54 -4.48
CA LYS A 217 -8.23 -1.39 -5.44
C LYS A 217 -8.75 -1.04 -6.83
N ASP A 218 -9.86 -1.66 -7.27
CA ASP A 218 -10.51 -1.36 -8.54
C ASP A 218 -11.05 0.08 -8.53
N PHE A 219 -11.66 0.48 -7.39
CA PHE A 219 -12.16 1.84 -7.21
C PHE A 219 -11.02 2.87 -7.26
N LEU A 220 -9.90 2.61 -6.55
CA LEU A 220 -8.77 3.53 -6.56
C LEU A 220 -8.13 3.63 -7.95
N ALA A 221 -8.01 2.53 -8.68
CA ALA A 221 -7.49 2.54 -10.05
C ALA A 221 -8.37 3.41 -10.98
N ALA A 222 -9.70 3.28 -10.88
CA ALA A 222 -10.64 4.11 -11.62
C ALA A 222 -10.53 5.59 -11.23
N SER A 223 -10.33 5.88 -9.94
CA SER A 223 -10.12 7.22 -9.42
C SER A 223 -8.81 7.83 -9.94
N GLN A 224 -7.71 7.08 -9.93
CA GLN A 224 -6.42 7.52 -10.49
C GLN A 224 -6.52 7.91 -11.96
N ALA A 225 -7.27 7.15 -12.74
CA ALA A 225 -7.46 7.43 -14.16
C ALA A 225 -8.24 8.74 -14.43
N LYS A 226 -8.98 9.23 -13.45
CA LYS A 226 -9.81 10.46 -13.55
C LYS A 226 -9.21 11.68 -12.85
N ASN A 227 -8.34 11.49 -11.87
CA ASN A 227 -7.84 12.53 -10.98
C ASN A 227 -6.31 12.61 -11.08
N SER A 228 -5.79 13.09 -12.20
CA SER A 228 -4.35 13.34 -12.34
C SER A 228 -3.87 14.43 -11.39
N GLY A 229 -2.62 14.37 -10.94
CA GLY A 229 -2.02 15.37 -10.05
C GLY A 229 -2.54 15.35 -8.61
N CYS A 230 -3.18 14.25 -8.19
CA CYS A 230 -3.61 14.02 -6.82
C CYS A 230 -2.69 13.01 -6.12
N TYR A 231 -2.64 13.09 -4.78
CA TYR A 231 -2.24 11.93 -3.99
C TYR A 231 -3.36 10.90 -4.05
N HIS A 232 -3.00 9.64 -4.22
CA HIS A 232 -3.94 8.52 -4.21
C HIS A 232 -3.57 7.57 -3.09
N PHE A 233 -4.51 7.27 -2.21
CA PHE A 233 -4.24 6.42 -1.06
C PHE A 233 -5.33 5.37 -0.83
N LEU A 234 -4.93 4.27 -0.20
CA LEU A 234 -5.82 3.23 0.28
C LEU A 234 -5.30 2.71 1.62
N TRP A 235 -6.20 2.54 2.56
CA TRP A 235 -6.02 1.76 3.77
C TRP A 235 -7.13 0.71 3.85
N ALA A 236 -6.78 -0.57 3.98
CA ALA A 236 -7.73 -1.65 4.16
C ALA A 236 -7.32 -2.49 5.37
N ASP A 237 -8.19 -2.55 6.37
CA ASP A 237 -7.96 -3.39 7.56
C ASP A 237 -8.23 -4.87 7.29
N ASN A 238 -9.09 -5.15 6.32
CA ASN A 238 -9.50 -6.50 5.92
C ASN A 238 -10.06 -6.49 4.49
N GLY A 239 -10.57 -7.63 4.02
CA GLY A 239 -11.13 -7.78 2.68
C GLY A 239 -12.43 -7.01 2.41
N HIS A 240 -13.12 -6.53 3.45
CA HIS A 240 -14.45 -5.91 3.34
C HIS A 240 -14.43 -4.40 3.57
N ASN A 241 -13.49 -3.90 4.37
CA ASN A 241 -13.42 -2.50 4.76
C ASN A 241 -12.16 -1.85 4.20
N CYS A 242 -12.33 -0.74 3.49
CA CYS A 242 -11.21 0.07 3.04
C CYS A 242 -11.56 1.57 3.04
N PHE A 243 -10.57 2.38 3.31
CA PHE A 243 -10.59 3.84 3.15
C PHE A 243 -9.77 4.20 1.92
N VAL A 244 -10.37 4.90 0.98
CA VAL A 244 -9.77 5.19 -0.33
C VAL A 244 -9.96 6.67 -0.64
N GLY A 245 -8.95 7.32 -1.18
CA GLY A 245 -9.05 8.73 -1.54
C GLY A 245 -8.10 9.19 -2.61
N SER A 246 -8.49 10.32 -3.20
CA SER A 246 -7.66 11.11 -4.13
C SER A 246 -7.76 12.56 -3.71
N THR A 247 -6.61 13.24 -3.45
CA THR A 247 -6.58 14.60 -2.89
C THR A 247 -5.42 15.43 -3.42
#